data_dcb533ef9fdf4ac37e72793150e4d06a
#
_entry.id   dcb533ef9fdf4ac37e72793150e4d06a
#
_cell.length_a   1.000
_cell.length_b   1.000
_cell.length_c   1.000
_cell.angle_alpha   90.00
_cell.angle_beta   90.00
_cell.angle_gamma   90.00
#
_symmetry.space_group_name_H-M   'P 1'
#
loop_
_entity.id
_entity.type
_entity.pdbx_description
1 polymer ?
#
loop_
_entity_poly.entity_id
_entity_poly.type
_entity_poly.pdbx_seq_one_letter_code
_entity_poly.pdbx_strand_id
1 'polypeptide(L)'
;MTDDEGGNVDDSAPGEGWSGLAAWAGVELLRPLPGGHRNVVMLAERAGVPLVVRRSIRSRAALDWELDLLEHLRDRGVAAPELVPTDDGRRHVDGMLVSEFVPGRHPAGPADWRRVVDQLAVLHTATTGWPQRPGFAASGMLLDAGRGGDVRLDAMPASVARLVRSAWLPVQQGPRCVVHGDVGPTNVLVDGARVTLLDWDEARVDVPWFDYALLPDEVTTPWPGDRAQLRAAGLAWETATCWRAEPVYARRRLAELHRHRRHSGA
;
A
#
# COMPACT_ATOMS: atom_id res chain seq x y z
N MET A 1 8.57 -23.08 24.64
CA MET A 1 7.15 -22.92 24.96
C MET A 1 6.64 -21.92 23.96
N THR A 2 6.11 -22.44 22.90
CA THR A 2 5.71 -21.75 21.67
C THR A 2 4.23 -21.40 21.83
N ASP A 3 3.92 -20.14 22.07
CA ASP A 3 2.55 -19.64 22.02
C ASP A 3 2.27 -19.17 20.58
N ASP A 4 1.65 -20.09 19.85
CA ASP A 4 1.00 -19.89 18.55
C ASP A 4 -0.36 -19.22 18.84
N GLU A 5 -0.42 -17.89 18.79
CA GLU A 5 -1.70 -17.19 18.79
C GLU A 5 -2.20 -17.06 17.35
N GLY A 6 -3.02 -18.06 16.97
CA GLY A 6 -3.77 -18.10 15.74
C GLY A 6 -4.62 -16.84 15.54
N GLY A 7 -4.27 -16.06 14.52
CA GLY A 7 -5.14 -15.04 13.97
C GLY A 7 -6.45 -15.69 13.50
N ASN A 8 -7.56 -15.19 14.03
CA ASN A 8 -8.90 -15.60 13.67
C ASN A 8 -9.15 -15.29 12.19
N VAL A 9 -8.92 -16.26 11.32
CA VAL A 9 -9.37 -16.21 9.93
C VAL A 9 -10.89 -16.34 9.99
N ASP A 10 -11.59 -15.30 9.59
CA ASP A 10 -13.04 -15.31 9.42
C ASP A 10 -13.40 -16.43 8.43
N ASP A 11 -13.88 -17.55 8.98
CA ASP A 11 -14.25 -18.78 8.29
C ASP A 11 -15.67 -18.63 7.68
N SER A 12 -15.95 -17.45 7.12
CA SER A 12 -17.17 -17.20 6.36
C SER A 12 -17.13 -18.11 5.13
N ALA A 13 -18.14 -18.96 5.01
CA ALA A 13 -18.31 -19.90 3.89
C ALA A 13 -18.16 -19.16 2.54
N PRO A 14 -17.61 -19.80 1.51
CA PRO A 14 -17.28 -19.16 0.21
C PRO A 14 -18.48 -18.61 -0.58
N GLY A 15 -19.64 -18.43 0.02
CA GLY A 15 -20.88 -17.93 -0.61
C GLY A 15 -21.25 -16.49 -0.23
N GLU A 16 -20.93 -15.99 0.94
CA GLU A 16 -21.35 -14.64 1.35
C GLU A 16 -20.28 -13.59 1.01
N GLY A 17 -20.65 -12.64 0.14
CA GLY A 17 -19.81 -11.50 -0.23
C GLY A 17 -19.10 -11.60 -1.60
N TRP A 18 -19.30 -12.68 -2.38
CA TRP A 18 -18.71 -12.87 -3.70
C TRP A 18 -19.73 -12.86 -4.84
N SER A 19 -20.97 -12.43 -4.60
CA SER A 19 -22.05 -12.39 -5.61
C SER A 19 -21.69 -11.58 -6.86
N GLY A 20 -20.88 -10.52 -6.70
CA GLY A 20 -20.38 -9.72 -7.83
C GLY A 20 -19.45 -10.48 -8.78
N LEU A 21 -18.87 -11.62 -8.35
CA LEU A 21 -17.99 -12.44 -9.18
C LEU A 21 -18.68 -13.01 -10.43
N ALA A 22 -19.99 -13.15 -10.39
CA ALA A 22 -20.81 -13.56 -11.55
C ALA A 22 -20.64 -12.65 -12.77
N ALA A 23 -20.10 -11.43 -12.59
CA ALA A 23 -19.78 -10.53 -13.70
C ALA A 23 -18.54 -10.97 -14.52
N TRP A 24 -17.76 -11.93 -14.02
CA TRP A 24 -16.65 -12.59 -14.71
C TRP A 24 -16.98 -14.09 -14.86
N ALA A 25 -17.73 -14.44 -15.89
CA ALA A 25 -18.17 -15.82 -16.11
C ALA A 25 -16.98 -16.80 -16.15
N GLY A 26 -17.14 -17.92 -15.45
CA GLY A 26 -16.12 -18.98 -15.40
C GLY A 26 -14.91 -18.68 -14.48
N VAL A 27 -14.93 -17.61 -13.70
CA VAL A 27 -13.92 -17.39 -12.65
C VAL A 27 -14.30 -18.19 -11.41
N GLU A 28 -13.39 -19.04 -10.95
CA GLU A 28 -13.55 -19.91 -9.78
C GLU A 28 -12.53 -19.53 -8.71
N LEU A 29 -13.01 -19.32 -7.46
CA LEU A 29 -12.16 -19.04 -6.32
C LEU A 29 -11.49 -20.33 -5.84
N LEU A 30 -10.17 -20.29 -5.60
CA LEU A 30 -9.38 -21.44 -5.17
C LEU A 30 -9.05 -21.39 -3.67
N ARG A 31 -8.37 -20.33 -3.24
CA ARG A 31 -7.93 -20.18 -1.84
C ARG A 31 -7.59 -18.74 -1.50
N PRO A 32 -7.63 -18.35 -0.23
CA PRO A 32 -7.10 -17.06 0.21
C PRO A 32 -5.61 -16.93 -0.13
N LEU A 33 -5.20 -15.70 -0.49
CA LEU A 33 -3.79 -15.32 -0.54
C LEU A 33 -3.41 -14.65 0.78
N PRO A 34 -2.22 -14.98 1.33
CA PRO A 34 -1.73 -14.34 2.54
C PRO A 34 -1.42 -12.86 2.25
N GLY A 35 -1.70 -11.99 3.21
CA GLY A 35 -1.49 -10.55 3.12
C GLY A 35 -2.83 -9.79 2.98
N GLY A 36 -2.79 -8.48 3.26
CA GLY A 36 -3.98 -7.63 3.15
C GLY A 36 -4.91 -7.70 4.36
N HIS A 37 -4.58 -6.96 5.42
CA HIS A 37 -5.47 -6.86 6.58
C HIS A 37 -6.77 -6.09 6.31
N ARG A 38 -6.84 -5.33 5.20
CA ARG A 38 -7.99 -4.49 4.85
C ARG A 38 -8.83 -5.03 3.70
N ASN A 39 -8.22 -5.82 2.83
CA ASN A 39 -8.86 -6.39 1.66
C ASN A 39 -8.84 -7.91 1.74
N VAL A 40 -9.90 -8.55 1.30
CA VAL A 40 -9.88 -10.00 1.08
C VAL A 40 -9.35 -10.26 -0.31
N VAL A 41 -8.28 -11.06 -0.39
CA VAL A 41 -7.61 -11.40 -1.65
C VAL A 41 -7.62 -12.91 -1.83
N MET A 42 -8.11 -13.37 -2.98
CA MET A 42 -8.23 -14.79 -3.33
C MET A 42 -7.42 -15.11 -4.58
N LEU A 43 -6.71 -16.23 -4.57
CA LEU A 43 -6.31 -16.88 -5.80
C LEU A 43 -7.54 -17.45 -6.46
N ALA A 44 -7.66 -17.25 -7.74
CA ALA A 44 -8.75 -17.76 -8.57
C ALA A 44 -8.20 -18.30 -9.88
N GLU A 45 -9.04 -18.91 -10.69
CA GLU A 45 -8.71 -19.31 -12.05
C GLU A 45 -9.87 -19.10 -13.00
N ARG A 46 -9.58 -18.97 -14.29
CA ARG A 46 -10.55 -19.01 -15.40
C ARG A 46 -9.96 -19.88 -16.50
N ALA A 47 -10.60 -21.01 -16.78
CA ALA A 47 -10.13 -21.98 -17.80
C ALA A 47 -8.65 -22.38 -17.63
N GLY A 48 -8.21 -22.60 -16.38
CA GLY A 48 -6.83 -22.97 -16.04
C GLY A 48 -5.82 -21.81 -16.01
N VAL A 49 -6.26 -20.57 -16.28
CA VAL A 49 -5.42 -19.38 -16.18
C VAL A 49 -5.56 -18.78 -14.76
N PRO A 50 -4.44 -18.63 -14.02
CA PRO A 50 -4.48 -18.11 -12.65
C PRO A 50 -4.81 -16.61 -12.64
N LEU A 51 -5.70 -16.23 -11.72
CA LEU A 51 -6.18 -14.87 -11.50
C LEU A 51 -6.11 -14.52 -10.00
N VAL A 52 -6.22 -13.24 -9.71
CA VAL A 52 -6.38 -12.72 -8.34
C VAL A 52 -7.68 -11.93 -8.26
N VAL A 53 -8.51 -12.29 -7.30
CA VAL A 53 -9.75 -11.56 -6.99
C VAL A 53 -9.54 -10.80 -5.68
N ARG A 54 -9.70 -9.47 -5.72
CA ARG A 54 -9.63 -8.60 -4.54
C ARG A 54 -11.00 -7.99 -4.27
N ARG A 55 -11.44 -8.04 -3.02
CA ARG A 55 -12.61 -7.31 -2.55
C ARG A 55 -12.16 -6.12 -1.71
N SER A 56 -12.34 -4.93 -2.22
CA SER A 56 -11.95 -3.67 -1.58
C SER A 56 -13.13 -3.02 -0.85
N ILE A 57 -12.83 -2.40 0.28
CA ILE A 57 -13.78 -1.58 1.06
C ILE A 57 -13.75 -0.11 0.64
N ARG A 58 -12.94 0.26 -0.35
CA ARG A 58 -12.79 1.65 -0.82
C ARG A 58 -14.06 2.12 -1.54
N SER A 59 -14.29 3.42 -1.49
CA SER A 59 -15.38 4.01 -2.27
C SER A 59 -15.13 3.82 -3.77
N ARG A 60 -16.21 3.81 -4.56
CA ARG A 60 -16.14 3.71 -6.02
C ARG A 60 -15.17 4.74 -6.61
N ALA A 61 -15.26 6.01 -6.19
CA ALA A 61 -14.39 7.05 -6.72
C ALA A 61 -12.90 6.82 -6.37
N ALA A 62 -12.60 6.23 -5.20
CA ALA A 62 -11.24 5.88 -4.82
C ALA A 62 -10.70 4.66 -5.60
N LEU A 63 -11.58 3.71 -5.95
CA LEU A 63 -11.24 2.59 -6.83
C LEU A 63 -11.03 3.05 -8.27
N ASP A 64 -11.94 3.85 -8.82
CA ASP A 64 -11.80 4.39 -10.18
C ASP A 64 -10.48 5.17 -10.32
N TRP A 65 -10.11 5.97 -9.30
CA TRP A 65 -8.82 6.66 -9.25
C TRP A 65 -7.61 5.69 -9.30
N GLU A 66 -7.68 4.59 -8.53
CA GLU A 66 -6.63 3.55 -8.53
C GLU A 66 -6.51 2.91 -9.91
N LEU A 67 -7.62 2.58 -10.56
CA LEU A 67 -7.63 1.94 -11.86
C LEU A 67 -7.12 2.88 -12.96
N ASP A 68 -7.49 4.17 -12.93
CA ASP A 68 -6.96 5.20 -13.83
C ASP A 68 -5.44 5.34 -13.66
N LEU A 69 -4.95 5.27 -12.41
CA LEU A 69 -3.52 5.27 -12.11
C LEU A 69 -2.82 4.06 -12.72
N LEU A 70 -3.33 2.85 -12.51
CA LEU A 70 -2.71 1.62 -13.03
C LEU A 70 -2.63 1.60 -14.55
N GLU A 71 -3.67 2.06 -15.24
CA GLU A 71 -3.67 2.22 -16.69
C GLU A 71 -2.60 3.22 -17.14
N HIS A 72 -2.51 4.39 -16.50
CA HIS A 72 -1.50 5.40 -16.78
C HIS A 72 -0.07 4.88 -16.57
N LEU A 73 0.18 4.12 -15.50
CA LEU A 73 1.50 3.59 -15.15
C LEU A 73 1.98 2.51 -16.11
N ARG A 74 1.07 1.66 -16.60
CA ARG A 74 1.38 0.62 -17.59
C ARG A 74 2.02 1.23 -18.84
N ASP A 75 1.46 2.33 -19.35
CA ASP A 75 1.95 3.04 -20.52
C ASP A 75 3.34 3.69 -20.30
N ARG A 76 3.80 3.76 -19.05
CA ARG A 76 5.07 4.37 -18.62
C ARG A 76 6.08 3.39 -18.08
N GLY A 77 5.82 2.08 -18.24
CA GLY A 77 6.76 1.04 -17.86
C GLY A 77 6.82 0.74 -16.36
N VAL A 78 5.84 1.23 -15.57
CA VAL A 78 5.67 0.80 -14.19
C VAL A 78 4.78 -0.44 -14.18
N ALA A 79 5.34 -1.58 -13.78
CA ALA A 79 4.61 -2.83 -13.76
C ALA A 79 3.71 -2.92 -12.51
N ALA A 80 2.45 -3.22 -12.75
CA ALA A 80 1.42 -3.53 -11.79
C ALA A 80 0.58 -4.71 -12.32
N PRO A 81 -0.25 -5.37 -11.49
CA PRO A 81 -1.16 -6.40 -11.96
C PRO A 81 -2.10 -5.85 -13.06
N GLU A 82 -2.25 -6.58 -14.13
CA GLU A 82 -3.16 -6.20 -15.21
C GLU A 82 -4.61 -6.56 -14.82
N LEU A 83 -5.52 -5.61 -15.04
CA LEU A 83 -6.92 -5.80 -14.71
C LEU A 83 -7.61 -6.64 -15.77
N VAL A 84 -8.45 -7.55 -15.31
CA VAL A 84 -9.36 -8.31 -16.13
C VAL A 84 -10.75 -7.68 -16.00
N PRO A 85 -11.27 -7.01 -17.04
CA PRO A 85 -12.59 -6.41 -16.98
C PRO A 85 -13.68 -7.47 -16.88
N THR A 86 -14.84 -7.08 -16.41
CA THR A 86 -16.05 -7.93 -16.46
C THR A 86 -16.42 -8.27 -17.91
N ASP A 87 -17.24 -9.26 -18.11
CA ASP A 87 -17.68 -9.69 -19.45
C ASP A 87 -18.50 -8.61 -20.20
N ASP A 88 -19.07 -7.64 -19.45
CA ASP A 88 -19.73 -6.44 -19.99
C ASP A 88 -18.83 -5.19 -20.01
N GLY A 89 -17.52 -5.34 -19.73
CA GLY A 89 -16.51 -4.30 -19.86
C GLY A 89 -16.36 -3.35 -18.67
N ARG A 90 -17.02 -3.59 -17.53
CA ARG A 90 -16.79 -2.81 -16.31
C ARG A 90 -15.45 -3.17 -15.66
N ARG A 91 -14.83 -2.21 -15.00
CA ARG A 91 -13.53 -2.41 -14.34
C ARG A 91 -13.64 -3.07 -12.96
N HIS A 92 -14.77 -2.88 -12.26
CA HIS A 92 -15.07 -3.49 -10.96
C HIS A 92 -16.59 -3.60 -10.73
N VAL A 93 -16.99 -4.46 -9.81
CA VAL A 93 -18.39 -4.63 -9.37
C VAL A 93 -18.42 -4.73 -7.85
N ASP A 94 -19.17 -3.85 -7.19
CA ASP A 94 -19.36 -3.83 -5.72
C ASP A 94 -18.03 -3.91 -4.93
N GLY A 95 -17.01 -3.20 -5.40
CA GLY A 95 -15.67 -3.21 -4.79
C GLY A 95 -14.81 -4.41 -5.18
N MET A 96 -15.34 -5.33 -5.99
CA MET A 96 -14.61 -6.50 -6.47
C MET A 96 -13.84 -6.18 -7.74
N LEU A 97 -12.57 -6.60 -7.77
CA LEU A 97 -11.61 -6.43 -8.85
C LEU A 97 -11.01 -7.79 -9.19
N VAL A 98 -10.82 -8.05 -10.46
CA VAL A 98 -10.08 -9.22 -10.94
C VAL A 98 -8.84 -8.75 -11.67
N SER A 99 -7.72 -9.36 -11.41
CA SER A 99 -6.45 -9.10 -12.10
C SER A 99 -5.74 -10.39 -12.47
N GLU A 100 -4.81 -10.30 -13.38
CA GLU A 100 -3.90 -11.41 -13.67
C GLU A 100 -3.06 -11.74 -12.45
N PHE A 101 -2.74 -13.03 -12.28
CA PHE A 101 -1.75 -13.47 -11.30
C PHE A 101 -0.35 -13.10 -11.82
N VAL A 102 0.40 -12.36 -11.01
CA VAL A 102 1.77 -11.97 -11.34
C VAL A 102 2.73 -12.98 -10.77
N PRO A 103 3.51 -13.69 -11.61
CA PRO A 103 4.59 -14.55 -11.12
C PRO A 103 5.77 -13.73 -10.63
N GLY A 104 6.56 -14.30 -9.72
CA GLY A 104 7.77 -13.66 -9.20
C GLY A 104 8.08 -14.13 -7.79
N ARG A 105 9.20 -13.62 -7.26
CA ARG A 105 9.62 -13.81 -5.88
C ARG A 105 9.74 -12.47 -5.16
N HIS A 106 9.68 -12.49 -3.86
CA HIS A 106 9.95 -11.30 -3.07
C HIS A 106 11.42 -10.85 -3.19
N PRO A 107 11.71 -9.54 -3.00
CA PRO A 107 13.07 -9.02 -3.00
C PRO A 107 13.93 -9.73 -1.94
N ALA A 108 15.12 -10.20 -2.30
CA ALA A 108 15.97 -11.00 -1.42
C ALA A 108 17.30 -10.35 -1.06
N GLY A 109 17.60 -9.15 -1.55
CA GLY A 109 18.87 -8.51 -1.24
C GLY A 109 19.05 -7.14 -1.88
N PRO A 110 20.21 -6.49 -1.67
CA PRO A 110 20.42 -5.10 -2.09
C PRO A 110 20.24 -4.84 -3.60
N ALA A 111 20.55 -5.84 -4.43
CA ALA A 111 20.39 -5.71 -5.88
C ALA A 111 18.90 -5.62 -6.31
N ASP A 112 18.04 -6.42 -5.66
CA ASP A 112 16.60 -6.36 -5.92
C ASP A 112 16.03 -5.03 -5.43
N TRP A 113 16.37 -4.63 -4.21
CA TRP A 113 15.91 -3.35 -3.65
C TRP A 113 16.37 -2.13 -4.44
N ARG A 114 17.56 -2.19 -5.06
CA ARG A 114 17.99 -1.13 -5.97
C ARG A 114 17.06 -1.01 -7.17
N ARG A 115 16.63 -2.14 -7.78
CA ARG A 115 15.64 -2.14 -8.85
C ARG A 115 14.28 -1.59 -8.39
N VAL A 116 13.90 -1.88 -7.14
CA VAL A 116 12.67 -1.30 -6.54
C VAL A 116 12.80 0.22 -6.45
N VAL A 117 13.92 0.74 -5.97
CA VAL A 117 14.19 2.20 -5.91
C VAL A 117 14.13 2.82 -7.30
N ASP A 118 14.73 2.18 -8.32
CA ASP A 118 14.69 2.66 -9.71
C ASP A 118 13.23 2.68 -10.22
N GLN A 119 12.44 1.65 -9.92
CA GLN A 119 11.02 1.56 -10.32
C GLN A 119 10.18 2.63 -9.62
N LEU A 120 10.42 2.91 -8.34
CA LEU A 120 9.77 4.00 -7.60
C LEU A 120 10.10 5.37 -8.20
N ALA A 121 11.34 5.59 -8.63
CA ALA A 121 11.71 6.84 -9.30
C ALA A 121 10.94 7.06 -10.61
N VAL A 122 10.69 6.00 -11.38
CA VAL A 122 9.83 6.06 -12.57
C VAL A 122 8.40 6.39 -12.19
N LEU A 123 7.83 5.70 -11.18
CA LEU A 123 6.48 5.96 -10.65
C LEU A 123 6.33 7.45 -10.27
N HIS A 124 7.22 7.96 -9.43
CA HIS A 124 7.15 9.32 -8.92
C HIS A 124 7.24 10.37 -10.04
N THR A 125 8.12 10.13 -11.03
CA THR A 125 8.26 11.02 -12.19
C THR A 125 7.02 11.00 -13.06
N ALA A 126 6.49 9.81 -13.34
CA ALA A 126 5.33 9.62 -14.21
C ALA A 126 4.03 10.21 -13.64
N THR A 127 3.98 10.40 -12.32
CA THR A 127 2.77 10.85 -11.62
C THR A 127 2.90 12.22 -10.96
N THR A 128 3.92 13.00 -11.33
CA THR A 128 4.04 14.38 -10.86
C THR A 128 2.81 15.18 -11.28
N GLY A 129 2.14 15.81 -10.31
CA GLY A 129 0.92 16.57 -10.57
C GLY A 129 -0.36 15.72 -10.71
N TRP A 130 -0.30 14.42 -10.45
CA TRP A 130 -1.50 13.57 -10.43
C TRP A 130 -2.53 14.07 -9.39
N PRO A 131 -3.84 13.95 -9.66
CA PRO A 131 -4.85 14.39 -8.70
C PRO A 131 -4.87 13.51 -7.45
N GLN A 132 -5.18 14.08 -6.29
CA GLN A 132 -5.31 13.32 -5.05
C GLN A 132 -6.44 12.29 -5.12
N ARG A 133 -6.19 11.11 -4.55
CA ARG A 133 -7.18 10.05 -4.42
C ARG A 133 -8.38 10.54 -3.60
N PRO A 134 -9.62 10.37 -4.07
CA PRO A 134 -10.81 10.77 -3.34
C PRO A 134 -10.87 10.17 -1.93
N GLY A 135 -11.08 11.04 -0.94
CA GLY A 135 -11.12 10.66 0.47
C GLY A 135 -9.76 10.59 1.17
N PHE A 136 -8.65 10.59 0.43
CA PHE A 136 -7.29 10.56 0.98
C PHE A 136 -6.73 11.98 1.18
N ALA A 137 -5.70 12.08 2.02
CA ALA A 137 -4.96 13.31 2.24
C ALA A 137 -3.45 13.06 2.23
N ALA A 138 -2.70 14.00 1.69
CA ALA A 138 -1.24 14.01 1.83
C ALA A 138 -0.84 14.26 3.29
N SER A 139 0.31 13.75 3.69
CA SER A 139 0.88 13.97 5.03
C SER A 139 0.99 15.46 5.39
N GLY A 140 1.33 16.31 4.40
CA GLY A 140 1.38 17.75 4.59
C GLY A 140 0.03 18.39 4.90
N MET A 141 -1.07 17.88 4.32
CA MET A 141 -2.42 18.34 4.65
C MET A 141 -2.84 17.90 6.07
N LEU A 142 -2.36 16.75 6.51
CA LEU A 142 -2.64 16.19 7.83
C LEU A 142 -1.86 16.88 8.98
N LEU A 143 -0.94 17.77 8.66
CA LEU A 143 -0.33 18.64 9.68
C LEU A 143 -1.38 19.50 10.36
N ASP A 144 -2.38 19.95 9.61
CA ASP A 144 -3.48 20.79 10.11
C ASP A 144 -4.81 20.02 10.19
N ALA A 145 -5.06 19.09 9.28
CA ALA A 145 -6.28 18.27 9.26
C ALA A 145 -6.24 17.12 10.27
N GLY A 146 -7.43 16.70 10.73
CA GLY A 146 -7.59 15.60 11.67
C GLY A 146 -7.68 14.21 11.02
N ARG A 147 -7.98 14.12 9.70
CA ARG A 147 -8.26 12.87 9.01
C ARG A 147 -8.09 12.95 7.50
N GLY A 148 -7.83 11.78 6.89
CA GLY A 148 -7.76 11.58 5.44
C GLY A 148 -7.38 10.13 5.12
N GLY A 149 -8.14 9.46 4.25
CA GLY A 149 -8.00 8.02 4.04
C GLY A 149 -8.20 7.24 5.34
N ASP A 150 -7.25 6.37 5.66
CA ASP A 150 -7.26 5.57 6.89
C ASP A 150 -6.73 6.35 8.10
N VAL A 151 -6.07 7.48 7.87
CA VAL A 151 -5.52 8.31 8.97
C VAL A 151 -6.64 9.02 9.73
N ARG A 152 -6.64 8.83 11.03
CA ARG A 152 -7.62 9.40 11.98
C ARG A 152 -6.89 9.99 13.19
N LEU A 153 -6.16 11.09 12.99
CA LEU A 153 -5.44 11.79 14.07
C LEU A 153 -6.39 12.33 15.15
N ASP A 154 -7.62 12.63 14.77
CA ASP A 154 -8.70 13.03 15.67
C ASP A 154 -9.15 11.92 16.63
N ALA A 155 -8.86 10.66 16.32
CA ALA A 155 -9.15 9.50 17.17
C ALA A 155 -7.94 9.05 18.02
N MET A 156 -6.80 9.72 17.87
CA MET A 156 -5.58 9.42 18.63
C MET A 156 -5.46 10.30 19.88
N PRO A 157 -4.76 9.86 20.95
CA PRO A 157 -4.37 10.75 22.03
C PRO A 157 -3.61 11.97 21.47
N ALA A 158 -3.90 13.16 21.98
CA ALA A 158 -3.32 14.41 21.46
C ALA A 158 -1.79 14.42 21.45
N SER A 159 -1.13 13.76 22.42
CA SER A 159 0.32 13.61 22.46
C SER A 159 0.86 12.76 21.32
N VAL A 160 0.16 11.66 20.97
CA VAL A 160 0.52 10.78 19.85
C VAL A 160 0.31 11.48 18.52
N ALA A 161 -0.83 12.15 18.32
CA ALA A 161 -1.10 12.94 17.12
C ALA A 161 -0.05 14.04 16.90
N ARG A 162 0.38 14.73 17.95
CA ARG A 162 1.48 15.72 17.88
C ARG A 162 2.82 15.06 17.51
N LEU A 163 3.13 13.89 18.09
CA LEU A 163 4.34 13.15 17.76
C LEU A 163 4.36 12.75 16.28
N VAL A 164 3.25 12.22 15.77
CA VAL A 164 3.09 11.84 14.36
C VAL A 164 3.33 13.05 13.44
N ARG A 165 2.64 14.17 13.69
CA ARG A 165 2.83 15.41 12.90
C ARG A 165 4.28 15.92 12.95
N SER A 166 4.91 15.88 14.13
CA SER A 166 6.31 16.33 14.27
C SER A 166 7.30 15.44 13.52
N ALA A 167 6.97 14.16 13.30
CA ALA A 167 7.79 13.26 12.50
C ALA A 167 7.60 13.50 10.99
N TRP A 168 6.42 13.91 10.55
CA TRP A 168 6.17 14.21 9.12
C TRP A 168 6.74 15.57 8.68
N LEU A 169 6.84 16.54 9.56
CA LEU A 169 7.22 17.92 9.22
C LEU A 169 8.56 18.02 8.48
N PRO A 170 9.66 17.33 8.87
CA PRO A 170 10.95 17.44 8.19
C PRO A 170 10.94 16.92 6.74
N VAL A 171 10.03 16.03 6.40
CA VAL A 171 10.01 15.35 5.07
C VAL A 171 9.05 15.99 4.07
N GLN A 172 8.50 17.17 4.36
CA GLN A 172 7.49 17.81 3.50
C GLN A 172 8.03 18.46 2.22
N GLN A 173 9.34 18.47 2.04
CA GLN A 173 9.99 19.08 0.88
C GLN A 173 9.97 18.13 -0.33
N GLY A 174 9.79 18.70 -1.52
CA GLY A 174 9.82 17.98 -2.78
C GLY A 174 8.54 18.08 -3.61
N PRO A 175 8.54 17.50 -4.81
CA PRO A 175 7.37 17.46 -5.67
C PRO A 175 6.27 16.59 -5.05
N ARG A 176 5.02 16.84 -5.46
CA ARG A 176 3.90 15.95 -5.15
C ARG A 176 3.69 14.99 -6.31
N CYS A 177 3.69 13.71 -5.99
CA CYS A 177 3.48 12.62 -6.93
C CYS A 177 2.68 11.51 -6.24
N VAL A 178 2.29 10.49 -6.99
CA VAL A 178 1.72 9.31 -6.34
C VAL A 178 2.84 8.54 -5.65
N VAL A 179 2.61 8.22 -4.38
CA VAL A 179 3.36 7.21 -3.62
C VAL A 179 2.54 5.93 -3.57
N HIS A 180 3.21 4.79 -3.64
CA HIS A 180 2.58 3.49 -3.42
C HIS A 180 2.01 3.39 -1.99
N GLY A 181 2.78 3.88 -1.03
CA GLY A 181 2.38 4.05 0.37
C GLY A 181 2.59 2.84 1.26
N ASP A 182 2.83 1.65 0.67
CA ASP A 182 3.09 0.40 1.39
C ASP A 182 4.14 -0.46 0.67
N VAL A 183 5.33 0.10 0.45
CA VAL A 183 6.44 -0.61 -0.21
C VAL A 183 7.14 -1.51 0.80
N GLY A 184 6.70 -2.75 0.87
CA GLY A 184 7.29 -3.79 1.72
C GLY A 184 7.65 -5.05 0.92
N PRO A 185 8.37 -6.01 1.53
CA PRO A 185 8.76 -7.26 0.84
C PRO A 185 7.57 -8.01 0.25
N THR A 186 6.42 -8.00 0.93
CA THR A 186 5.20 -8.72 0.52
C THR A 186 4.48 -8.06 -0.66
N ASN A 187 4.68 -6.76 -0.87
CA ASN A 187 4.01 -5.97 -1.90
C ASN A 187 4.89 -5.72 -3.13
N VAL A 188 6.02 -6.43 -3.23
CA VAL A 188 6.94 -6.33 -4.35
C VAL A 188 7.27 -7.72 -4.87
N LEU A 189 7.16 -7.91 -6.18
CA LEU A 189 7.63 -9.11 -6.87
C LEU A 189 8.75 -8.77 -7.84
N VAL A 190 9.76 -9.65 -7.88
CA VAL A 190 10.90 -9.55 -8.79
C VAL A 190 10.91 -10.80 -9.68
N ASP A 191 10.92 -10.58 -10.99
CA ASP A 191 11.10 -11.60 -12.00
C ASP A 191 12.18 -11.14 -13.00
N GLY A 192 13.38 -11.71 -12.90
CA GLY A 192 14.53 -11.22 -13.63
C GLY A 192 14.83 -9.73 -13.35
N ALA A 193 14.72 -8.90 -14.37
CA ALA A 193 14.88 -7.45 -14.27
C ALA A 193 13.57 -6.72 -13.93
N ARG A 194 12.42 -7.39 -14.08
CA ARG A 194 11.10 -6.78 -13.86
C ARG A 194 10.80 -6.69 -12.37
N VAL A 195 10.34 -5.52 -11.94
CA VAL A 195 9.78 -5.28 -10.61
C VAL A 195 8.32 -4.96 -10.77
N THR A 196 7.45 -5.69 -10.07
CA THR A 196 6.00 -5.43 -10.05
C THR A 196 5.59 -5.02 -8.64
N LEU A 197 4.90 -3.88 -8.55
CA LEU A 197 4.32 -3.39 -7.31
C LEU A 197 2.89 -3.93 -7.16
N LEU A 198 2.59 -4.51 -6.01
CA LEU A 198 1.31 -5.10 -5.66
C LEU A 198 0.61 -4.27 -4.59
N ASP A 199 -0.70 -4.41 -4.47
CA ASP A 199 -1.53 -3.81 -3.40
C ASP A 199 -1.43 -2.29 -3.32
N TRP A 200 -2.08 -1.61 -4.25
CA TRP A 200 -2.14 -0.15 -4.36
C TRP A 200 -3.20 0.49 -3.45
N ASP A 201 -3.66 -0.24 -2.44
CA ASP A 201 -4.76 0.21 -1.57
C ASP A 201 -4.42 1.47 -0.75
N GLU A 202 -3.15 1.66 -0.39
CA GLU A 202 -2.65 2.85 0.32
C GLU A 202 -2.11 3.95 -0.60
N ALA A 203 -2.15 3.74 -1.93
CA ALA A 203 -1.65 4.71 -2.88
C ALA A 203 -2.39 6.05 -2.78
N ARG A 204 -1.62 7.13 -2.77
CA ARG A 204 -2.10 8.51 -2.62
C ARG A 204 -1.09 9.50 -3.21
N VAL A 205 -1.49 10.75 -3.36
CA VAL A 205 -0.53 11.81 -3.69
C VAL A 205 0.12 12.34 -2.41
N ASP A 206 1.46 12.27 -2.35
CA ASP A 206 2.26 12.77 -1.25
C ASP A 206 3.67 13.16 -1.74
N VAL A 207 4.61 13.44 -0.85
CA VAL A 207 6.04 13.52 -1.18
C VAL A 207 6.60 12.12 -1.43
N PRO A 208 7.52 11.93 -2.40
CA PRO A 208 8.03 10.61 -2.82
C PRO A 208 8.74 9.85 -1.68
N TRP A 209 9.17 10.57 -0.66
CA TRP A 209 10.00 10.05 0.41
C TRP A 209 9.33 8.94 1.22
N PHE A 210 7.99 8.91 1.29
CA PHE A 210 7.26 7.89 2.05
C PHE A 210 7.50 6.48 1.51
N ASP A 211 7.67 6.31 0.19
CA ASP A 211 7.98 5.01 -0.39
C ASP A 211 9.38 4.49 -0.06
N TYR A 212 10.29 5.37 0.34
CA TYR A 212 11.66 5.02 0.73
C TYR A 212 11.84 4.88 2.25
N ALA A 213 10.85 5.31 3.04
CA ALA A 213 11.00 5.52 4.48
C ALA A 213 11.30 4.24 5.26
N LEU A 214 10.75 3.12 4.85
CA LEU A 214 10.86 1.83 5.56
C LEU A 214 11.58 0.75 4.75
N LEU A 215 12.23 1.12 3.66
CA LEU A 215 13.13 0.20 2.94
C LEU A 215 14.27 -0.25 3.85
N PRO A 216 14.88 -1.43 3.60
CA PRO A 216 16.03 -1.93 4.36
C PRO A 216 17.15 -0.89 4.48
N ASP A 217 17.84 -0.87 5.62
CA ASP A 217 18.81 0.18 5.95
C ASP A 217 20.02 0.21 5.00
N GLU A 218 20.37 -0.93 4.40
CA GLU A 218 21.43 -1.07 3.41
C GLU A 218 21.07 -0.50 2.02
N VAL A 219 19.82 -0.11 1.81
CA VAL A 219 19.34 0.42 0.52
C VAL A 219 19.62 1.92 0.42
N THR A 220 20.39 2.32 -0.57
CA THR A 220 20.58 3.74 -0.89
C THR A 220 19.29 4.30 -1.50
N THR A 221 18.80 5.40 -0.94
CA THR A 221 17.61 6.09 -1.40
C THR A 221 17.94 7.51 -1.89
N PRO A 222 17.11 8.12 -2.75
CA PRO A 222 17.34 9.48 -3.23
C PRO A 222 17.02 10.58 -2.19
N TRP A 223 16.65 10.22 -0.97
CA TRP A 223 16.36 11.17 0.10
C TRP A 223 17.60 12.01 0.42
N PRO A 224 17.55 13.36 0.33
CA PRO A 224 18.71 14.22 0.53
C PRO A 224 18.99 14.55 2.00
N GLY A 225 18.07 14.20 2.90
CA GLY A 225 18.16 14.54 4.34
C GLY A 225 18.64 13.37 5.19
N ASP A 226 18.46 13.54 6.50
CA ASP A 226 18.81 12.52 7.47
C ASP A 226 17.87 11.29 7.36
N ARG A 227 18.46 10.11 7.18
CA ARG A 227 17.76 8.83 7.12
C ARG A 227 16.91 8.55 8.37
N ALA A 228 17.36 9.01 9.52
CA ALA A 228 16.62 8.84 10.76
C ALA A 228 15.30 9.64 10.75
N GLN A 229 15.30 10.83 10.20
CA GLN A 229 14.08 11.62 10.03
C GLN A 229 13.10 10.95 9.06
N LEU A 230 13.64 10.41 7.95
CA LEU A 230 12.84 9.69 6.97
C LEU A 230 12.18 8.45 7.59
N ARG A 231 12.94 7.63 8.31
CA ARG A 231 12.45 6.45 9.01
C ARG A 231 11.39 6.82 10.06
N ALA A 232 11.62 7.88 10.83
CA ALA A 232 10.63 8.38 11.79
C ALA A 232 9.31 8.76 11.10
N ALA A 233 9.38 9.39 9.92
CA ALA A 233 8.18 9.73 9.15
C ALA A 233 7.40 8.50 8.68
N GLY A 234 8.07 7.45 8.21
CA GLY A 234 7.45 6.18 7.84
C GLY A 234 6.80 5.47 9.02
N LEU A 235 7.52 5.33 10.14
CA LEU A 235 6.95 4.74 11.37
C LEU A 235 5.73 5.51 11.89
N ALA A 236 5.75 6.84 11.79
CA ALA A 236 4.63 7.68 12.14
C ALA A 236 3.45 7.50 11.17
N TRP A 237 3.73 7.29 9.87
CA TRP A 237 2.69 7.01 8.88
C TRP A 237 1.96 5.69 9.19
N GLU A 238 2.70 4.59 9.34
CA GLU A 238 2.10 3.30 9.69
C GLU A 238 1.35 3.35 11.04
N THR A 239 1.90 4.08 12.03
CA THR A 239 1.19 4.29 13.30
C THR A 239 -0.16 4.94 13.07
N ALA A 240 -0.25 5.94 12.19
CA ALA A 240 -1.47 6.71 11.97
C ALA A 240 -2.49 5.97 11.11
N THR A 241 -2.07 5.30 10.05
CA THR A 241 -2.96 4.54 9.14
C THR A 241 -3.55 3.32 9.81
N CYS A 242 -2.76 2.62 10.63
CA CYS A 242 -3.17 1.39 11.31
C CYS A 242 -3.85 1.64 12.67
N TRP A 243 -3.97 2.90 13.12
CA TRP A 243 -4.44 3.20 14.49
C TRP A 243 -5.78 2.57 14.86
N ARG A 244 -6.71 2.53 13.93
CA ARG A 244 -8.05 1.95 14.13
C ARG A 244 -8.18 0.54 13.60
N ALA A 245 -7.65 0.27 12.42
CA ALA A 245 -7.81 -1.01 11.75
C ALA A 245 -6.95 -2.12 12.41
N GLU A 246 -5.73 -1.77 12.84
CA GLU A 246 -4.73 -2.70 13.34
C GLU A 246 -4.06 -2.15 14.62
N PRO A 247 -4.81 -2.00 15.73
CA PRO A 247 -4.33 -1.26 16.89
C PRO A 247 -3.12 -1.89 17.59
N VAL A 248 -2.91 -3.20 17.49
CA VAL A 248 -1.73 -3.89 18.02
C VAL A 248 -0.50 -3.51 17.20
N TYR A 249 -0.61 -3.58 15.87
CA TYR A 249 0.45 -3.18 14.95
C TYR A 249 0.80 -1.69 15.13
N ALA A 250 -0.20 -0.81 15.16
CA ALA A 250 0.01 0.62 15.35
C ALA A 250 0.76 0.96 16.65
N ARG A 251 0.43 0.27 17.76
CA ARG A 251 1.16 0.43 19.05
C ARG A 251 2.61 -0.04 18.97
N ARG A 252 2.87 -1.12 18.25
CA ARG A 252 4.23 -1.60 18.00
C ARG A 252 5.04 -0.55 17.23
N ARG A 253 4.47 0.00 16.15
CA ARG A 253 5.11 1.07 15.36
C ARG A 253 5.32 2.34 16.14
N LEU A 254 4.38 2.73 17.00
CA LEU A 254 4.54 3.84 17.92
C LEU A 254 5.71 3.63 18.89
N ALA A 255 5.84 2.44 19.44
CA ALA A 255 6.95 2.10 20.33
C ALA A 255 8.30 2.14 19.59
N GLU A 256 8.35 1.70 18.33
CA GLU A 256 9.53 1.83 17.46
C GLU A 256 9.87 3.29 17.19
N LEU A 257 8.88 4.12 16.86
CA LEU A 257 9.06 5.58 16.67
C LEU A 257 9.65 6.24 17.91
N HIS A 258 9.15 5.90 19.10
CA HIS A 258 9.69 6.42 20.35
C HIS A 258 11.14 6.00 20.58
N ARG A 259 11.50 4.73 20.33
CA ARG A 259 12.88 4.25 20.45
C ARG A 259 13.81 4.96 19.47
N HIS A 260 13.38 5.01 18.21
CA HIS A 260 14.14 5.62 17.14
C HIS A 260 14.50 7.09 17.43
N ARG A 261 13.53 7.88 17.89
CA ARG A 261 13.76 9.29 18.25
C ARG A 261 14.68 9.49 19.45
N ARG A 262 14.68 8.57 20.41
CA ARG A 262 15.64 8.65 21.55
C ARG A 262 17.08 8.45 21.12
N HIS A 263 17.33 7.61 20.10
CA HIS A 263 18.69 7.35 19.60
C HIS A 263 19.18 8.41 18.62
N SER A 264 18.28 9.12 17.94
CA SER A 264 18.63 10.16 16.97
C SER A 264 18.72 11.57 17.56
N GLY A 265 18.31 11.77 18.80
CA GLY A 265 18.36 13.03 19.54
C GLY A 265 19.46 13.10 20.61
N ALA A 266 20.32 12.10 20.66
CA ALA A 266 21.56 12.04 21.43
C ALA A 266 22.74 12.24 20.49
#